data_712fd7819d85cc6c793babe37f979fe2
#
_entry.id   712fd7819d85cc6c793babe37f979fe2
#
_cell.length_a   1.000
_cell.length_b   1.000
_cell.length_c   1.000
_cell.angle_alpha   90.00
_cell.angle_beta   90.00
_cell.angle_gamma   90.00
#
_symmetry.space_group_name_H-M   'P 1'
#
loop_
_entity.id
_entity.type
_entity.pdbx_description
1 polymer ?
#
loop_
_entity_poly.entity_id
_entity_poly.type
_entity_poly.pdbx_seq_one_letter_code
_entity_poly.pdbx_strand_id
1 'polypeptide(L)'
;MTDQRAFRTVTADELALAWPRATLVDVRSREEHATAHVPGSLNIPLDELTSRLADLPNTTLYLMCGSGKRSSQAARLLTDRGHTAVNVAGGITEWYRAGHPVTYNQAPADQPPPAGNPAAPGLRRLLPRLFRGTSA
;
A
#
# COMPACT_ATOMS: atom_id res chain seq x y z
N MET A 1 19.85 -19.27 18.04
CA MET A 1 18.77 -19.84 17.26
C MET A 1 18.14 -18.79 16.34
N THR A 2 17.92 -19.16 15.15
CA THR A 2 17.31 -18.24 14.20
C THR A 2 15.84 -18.06 14.51
N ASP A 3 15.40 -16.84 14.50
CA ASP A 3 13.98 -16.53 14.65
C ASP A 3 13.30 -16.82 13.32
N GLN A 4 12.59 -17.93 13.25
CA GLN A 4 11.94 -18.32 12.02
C GLN A 4 10.71 -17.49 11.71
N ARG A 5 10.35 -16.63 12.62
CA ARG A 5 9.22 -15.72 12.42
C ARG A 5 9.66 -14.30 12.12
N ALA A 6 10.95 -14.16 11.83
CA ALA A 6 11.44 -12.86 11.38
C ALA A 6 10.95 -12.58 9.97
N PHE A 7 10.70 -11.34 9.69
CA PHE A 7 10.30 -10.91 8.36
C PHE A 7 11.25 -9.83 7.87
N ARG A 8 11.31 -9.67 6.56
CA ARG A 8 12.13 -8.62 5.96
C ARG A 8 11.39 -7.30 5.97
N THR A 9 12.16 -6.23 5.94
CA THR A 9 11.63 -4.89 5.74
C THR A 9 12.32 -4.29 4.52
N VAL A 10 11.55 -3.69 3.64
CA VAL A 10 12.08 -3.06 2.44
C VAL A 10 11.64 -1.60 2.42
N THR A 11 12.34 -0.80 1.64
CA THR A 11 11.98 0.60 1.44
C THR A 11 10.91 0.71 0.34
N ALA A 12 10.34 1.90 0.23
CA ALA A 12 9.40 2.17 -0.86
C ALA A 12 10.06 1.96 -2.21
N ASP A 13 11.30 2.41 -2.36
CA ASP A 13 12.00 2.24 -3.64
C ASP A 13 12.27 0.78 -3.94
N GLU A 14 12.59 0.00 -2.93
CA GLU A 14 12.78 -1.44 -3.13
C GLU A 14 11.48 -2.12 -3.52
N LEU A 15 10.38 -1.74 -2.89
CA LEU A 15 9.08 -2.27 -3.30
C LEU A 15 8.79 -1.92 -4.75
N ALA A 16 9.13 -0.71 -5.15
CA ALA A 16 8.85 -0.26 -6.51
C ALA A 16 9.51 -1.15 -7.56
N LEU A 17 10.63 -1.77 -7.23
CA LEU A 17 11.30 -2.68 -8.16
C LEU A 17 10.48 -3.93 -8.41
N ALA A 18 9.71 -4.37 -7.42
CA ALA A 18 8.88 -5.57 -7.56
C ALA A 18 7.46 -5.24 -8.02
N TRP A 19 7.02 -4.03 -7.76
CA TRP A 19 5.69 -3.57 -8.14
C TRP A 19 5.65 -3.34 -9.66
N PRO A 20 4.58 -3.60 -10.37
CA PRO A 20 3.26 -3.99 -9.86
C PRO A 20 3.02 -5.49 -9.72
N ARG A 21 4.01 -6.32 -9.94
CA ARG A 21 3.81 -7.77 -9.83
C ARG A 21 3.68 -8.25 -8.40
N ALA A 22 4.24 -7.47 -7.47
CA ALA A 22 4.19 -7.83 -6.06
C ALA A 22 2.75 -7.80 -5.55
N THR A 23 2.43 -8.72 -4.66
CA THR A 23 1.16 -8.69 -3.96
C THR A 23 1.32 -7.74 -2.78
N LEU A 24 0.67 -6.62 -2.85
CA LEU A 24 0.75 -5.58 -1.81
C LEU A 24 -0.56 -5.54 -1.05
N VAL A 25 -0.46 -5.68 0.27
CA VAL A 25 -1.63 -5.64 1.15
C VAL A 25 -1.55 -4.38 1.99
N ASP A 26 -2.55 -3.53 1.83
CA ASP A 26 -2.67 -2.30 2.58
C ASP A 26 -3.50 -2.61 3.82
N VAL A 27 -2.88 -2.51 4.99
CA VAL A 27 -3.55 -2.86 6.24
C VAL A 27 -4.11 -1.65 6.96
N ARG A 28 -4.23 -0.54 6.26
CA ARG A 28 -4.92 0.64 6.79
C ARG A 28 -6.42 0.42 6.78
N SER A 29 -7.14 1.37 7.36
CA SER A 29 -8.60 1.30 7.33
C SER A 29 -9.12 1.39 5.90
N ARG A 30 -10.37 0.99 5.72
CA ARG A 30 -11.00 1.11 4.41
C ARG A 30 -11.11 2.55 3.97
N GLU A 31 -11.35 3.44 4.91
CA GLU A 31 -11.46 4.86 4.60
C GLU A 31 -10.14 5.44 4.13
N GLU A 32 -9.05 5.06 4.81
CA GLU A 32 -7.72 5.49 4.39
C GLU A 32 -7.40 5.00 2.99
N HIS A 33 -7.67 3.72 2.75
CA HIS A 33 -7.40 3.13 1.43
C HIS A 33 -8.24 3.79 0.35
N ALA A 34 -9.51 4.05 0.65
CA ALA A 34 -10.39 4.67 -0.32
C ALA A 34 -9.93 6.08 -0.67
N THR A 35 -9.39 6.80 0.31
CA THR A 35 -8.90 8.16 0.06
C THR A 35 -7.71 8.17 -0.89
N ALA A 36 -6.76 7.30 -0.64
CA ALA A 36 -5.56 7.20 -1.48
C ALA A 36 -4.89 5.87 -1.22
N HIS A 37 -4.47 5.19 -2.26
CA HIS A 37 -3.81 3.90 -2.10
C HIS A 37 -2.88 3.62 -3.28
N VAL A 38 -2.00 2.67 -3.09
CA VAL A 38 -1.13 2.22 -4.18
C VAL A 38 -1.98 1.42 -5.15
N PRO A 39 -1.92 1.72 -6.45
CA PRO A 39 -2.75 1.02 -7.43
C PRO A 39 -2.54 -0.49 -7.34
N GLY A 40 -3.63 -1.24 -7.34
CA GLY A 40 -3.57 -2.69 -7.30
C GLY A 40 -3.37 -3.28 -5.93
N SER A 41 -3.22 -2.47 -4.88
CA SER A 41 -3.09 -3.02 -3.54
C SER A 41 -4.42 -3.58 -3.05
N LEU A 42 -4.31 -4.66 -2.26
CA LEU A 42 -5.47 -5.25 -1.59
C LEU A 42 -5.63 -4.54 -0.26
N ASN A 43 -6.85 -4.21 0.10
CA ASN A 43 -7.08 -3.59 1.39
C ASN A 43 -7.68 -4.59 2.36
N ILE A 44 -6.91 -4.94 3.36
CA ILE A 44 -7.37 -5.79 4.46
C ILE A 44 -6.93 -5.10 5.74
N PRO A 45 -7.82 -4.38 6.40
CA PRO A 45 -7.45 -3.67 7.62
C PRO A 45 -6.83 -4.59 8.66
N LEU A 46 -5.89 -4.07 9.41
CA LEU A 46 -5.13 -4.87 10.37
C LEU A 46 -6.04 -5.65 11.31
N ASP A 47 -7.11 -5.04 11.78
CA ASP A 47 -8.02 -5.69 12.72
C ASP A 47 -8.87 -6.77 12.08
N GLU A 48 -8.89 -6.87 10.75
CA GLU A 48 -9.61 -7.93 10.06
C GLU A 48 -8.69 -9.02 9.54
N LEU A 49 -7.39 -8.82 9.66
CA LEU A 49 -6.43 -9.68 8.99
C LEU A 49 -6.56 -11.13 9.45
N THR A 50 -6.68 -11.33 10.75
CA THR A 50 -6.76 -12.69 11.31
C THR A 50 -7.96 -13.45 10.78
N SER A 51 -9.09 -12.77 10.62
CA SER A 51 -10.30 -13.44 10.15
C SER A 51 -10.32 -13.61 8.64
N ARG A 52 -9.37 -13.02 7.93
CA ARG A 52 -9.38 -13.05 6.47
C ARG A 52 -8.13 -13.70 5.89
N LEU A 53 -7.46 -14.54 6.66
CA LEU A 53 -6.26 -15.21 6.19
C LEU A 53 -6.51 -16.04 4.94
N ALA A 54 -7.69 -16.64 4.84
CA ALA A 54 -8.03 -17.46 3.69
C ALA A 54 -8.16 -16.66 2.40
N ASP A 55 -8.33 -15.33 2.51
CA ASP A 55 -8.45 -14.48 1.34
C ASP A 55 -7.09 -14.12 0.74
N LEU A 56 -6.01 -14.45 1.43
CA LEU A 56 -4.68 -14.06 0.98
C LEU A 56 -4.13 -15.04 -0.03
N PRO A 57 -3.52 -14.54 -1.11
CA PRO A 57 -2.88 -15.45 -2.06
C PRO A 57 -1.65 -16.11 -1.44
N ASN A 58 -1.31 -17.27 -1.95
CA ASN A 58 -0.19 -18.04 -1.45
C ASN A 58 1.09 -17.59 -2.16
N THR A 59 1.54 -16.41 -1.82
CA THR A 59 2.73 -15.81 -2.40
C THR A 59 3.34 -14.87 -1.37
N THR A 60 4.47 -14.29 -1.69
CA THR A 60 5.07 -13.29 -0.82
C THR A 60 4.15 -12.08 -0.73
N LEU A 61 3.85 -11.67 0.49
CA LEU A 61 2.94 -10.57 0.75
C LEU A 61 3.73 -9.37 1.25
N TYR A 62 3.57 -8.24 0.58
CA TYR A 62 4.16 -6.99 1.03
C TYR A 62 3.10 -6.21 1.79
N LEU A 63 3.43 -5.81 3.01
CA LEU A 63 2.47 -5.17 3.91
C LEU A 63 2.78 -3.70 4.03
N MET A 64 1.79 -2.88 3.83
CA MET A 64 1.94 -1.43 3.85
C MET A 64 0.89 -0.81 4.74
N CYS A 65 1.26 0.24 5.45
CA CYS A 65 0.30 1.06 6.17
C CYS A 65 0.67 2.53 5.95
N GLY A 66 0.29 3.40 6.86
CA GLY A 66 0.63 4.82 6.69
C GLY A 66 2.10 5.10 6.87
N SER A 67 2.68 4.59 7.94
CA SER A 67 4.07 4.91 8.31
C SER A 67 4.93 3.69 8.58
N GLY A 68 4.37 2.49 8.57
CA GLY A 68 5.13 1.26 8.77
C GLY A 68 4.87 0.53 10.07
N LYS A 69 4.15 1.12 11.02
CA LYS A 69 3.91 0.46 12.29
C LYS A 69 2.87 -0.63 12.22
N ARG A 70 1.72 -0.32 11.66
CA ARG A 70 0.65 -1.31 11.54
C ARG A 70 1.07 -2.44 10.61
N SER A 71 1.81 -2.10 9.55
CA SER A 71 2.24 -3.12 8.60
C SER A 71 3.29 -4.04 9.19
N SER A 72 4.14 -3.54 10.10
CA SER A 72 5.09 -4.44 10.74
C SER A 72 4.38 -5.41 11.68
N GLN A 73 3.30 -4.97 12.34
CA GLN A 73 2.48 -5.89 13.14
C GLN A 73 1.82 -6.93 12.25
N ALA A 74 1.31 -6.50 11.10
CA ALA A 74 0.71 -7.42 10.15
C ALA A 74 1.72 -8.44 9.64
N ALA A 75 2.92 -7.98 9.31
CA ALA A 75 3.97 -8.88 8.83
C ALA A 75 4.33 -9.93 9.87
N ARG A 76 4.41 -9.51 11.13
CA ARG A 76 4.67 -10.44 12.21
C ARG A 76 3.57 -11.48 12.33
N LEU A 77 2.33 -11.01 12.33
CA LEU A 77 1.19 -11.90 12.44
C LEU A 77 1.17 -12.94 11.32
N LEU A 78 1.39 -12.47 10.09
CA LEU A 78 1.36 -13.36 8.94
C LEU A 78 2.53 -14.34 8.95
N THR A 79 3.70 -13.87 9.35
CA THR A 79 4.86 -14.75 9.45
C THR A 79 4.63 -15.83 10.49
N ASP A 80 4.01 -15.48 11.61
CA ASP A 80 3.67 -16.44 12.65
C ASP A 80 2.67 -17.49 12.17
N ARG A 81 1.92 -17.17 11.12
CA ARG A 81 0.92 -18.09 10.56
C ARG A 81 1.44 -18.79 9.30
N GLY A 82 2.73 -18.70 9.04
CA GLY A 82 3.35 -19.46 7.96
C GLY A 82 3.40 -18.75 6.61
N HIS A 83 2.99 -17.48 6.55
CA HIS A 83 3.08 -16.72 5.31
C HIS A 83 4.45 -16.09 5.17
N THR A 84 4.87 -15.85 3.94
CA THR A 84 6.06 -15.06 3.67
C THR A 84 5.63 -13.61 3.56
N ALA A 85 6.06 -12.81 4.52
CA ALA A 85 5.62 -11.42 4.61
C ALA A 85 6.81 -10.47 4.62
N VAL A 86 6.63 -9.31 4.02
CA VAL A 86 7.64 -8.27 3.93
C VAL A 86 6.99 -6.96 4.35
N ASN A 87 7.59 -6.27 5.31
CA ASN A 87 7.10 -4.98 5.74
C ASN A 87 7.68 -3.89 4.83
N VAL A 88 6.85 -2.92 4.46
CA VAL A 88 7.32 -1.77 3.68
C VAL A 88 7.53 -0.61 4.64
N ALA A 89 8.79 -0.27 4.87
CA ALA A 89 9.17 0.80 5.80
C ALA A 89 8.61 2.13 5.29
N GLY A 90 8.13 2.94 6.22
CA GLY A 90 7.61 4.26 5.87
C GLY A 90 6.24 4.25 5.22
N GLY A 91 5.76 3.08 4.84
CA GLY A 91 4.41 2.91 4.32
C GLY A 91 4.13 3.77 3.11
N ILE A 92 2.85 4.09 2.94
CA ILE A 92 2.43 4.89 1.79
C ILE A 92 2.97 6.32 1.88
N THR A 93 3.31 6.79 3.07
CA THR A 93 3.90 8.12 3.21
C THR A 93 5.21 8.21 2.44
N GLU A 94 6.10 7.25 2.63
CA GLU A 94 7.38 7.26 1.92
C GLU A 94 7.22 6.90 0.45
N TRP A 95 6.29 6.01 0.13
CA TRP A 95 5.96 5.70 -1.24
C TRP A 95 5.55 6.97 -2.00
N TYR A 96 4.67 7.74 -1.38
CA TYR A 96 4.19 8.99 -1.96
C TYR A 96 5.32 10.00 -2.11
N ARG A 97 6.15 10.16 -1.06
CA ARG A 97 7.26 11.11 -1.10
C ARG A 97 8.28 10.76 -2.15
N ALA A 98 8.47 9.48 -2.39
CA ALA A 98 9.43 9.02 -3.40
C ALA A 98 8.89 9.19 -4.81
N GLY A 99 7.64 9.60 -4.96
CA GLY A 99 7.06 9.89 -6.25
C GLY A 99 6.43 8.69 -6.95
N HIS A 100 6.21 7.61 -6.22
CA HIS A 100 5.60 6.43 -6.82
C HIS A 100 4.09 6.61 -6.95
N PRO A 101 3.44 5.84 -7.83
CA PRO A 101 2.03 6.05 -8.16
C PRO A 101 1.09 5.85 -6.98
N VAL A 102 0.10 6.72 -6.86
CA VAL A 102 -0.96 6.63 -5.87
C VAL A 102 -2.27 6.90 -6.57
N THR A 103 -3.26 6.07 -6.30
CA THR A 103 -4.60 6.27 -6.81
C THR A 103 -5.44 6.92 -5.72
N TYR A 104 -6.20 7.92 -6.12
CA TYR A 104 -7.07 8.63 -5.19
C TYR A 104 -8.50 8.19 -5.35
N ASN A 105 -9.24 8.33 -4.25
CA ASN A 105 -10.65 8.12 -4.25
C ASN A 105 -11.29 8.92 -5.37
N GLN A 106 -12.43 8.46 -5.83
CA GLN A 106 -13.21 9.19 -6.82
C GLN A 106 -13.89 10.35 -6.14
N ALA A 107 -13.10 11.38 -5.86
CA ALA A 107 -13.58 12.53 -5.18
C ALA A 107 -14.45 13.37 -6.11
N PRO A 108 -15.28 14.25 -5.55
CA PRO A 108 -15.98 15.24 -6.37
C PRO A 108 -15.00 16.00 -7.24
N ALA A 109 -15.44 16.38 -8.43
CA ALA A 109 -14.54 16.99 -9.41
C ALA A 109 -13.91 18.28 -8.91
N ASP A 110 -14.55 18.94 -7.96
CA ASP A 110 -14.03 20.19 -7.42
C ASP A 110 -13.05 20.01 -6.28
N GLN A 111 -12.76 18.78 -5.88
CA GLN A 111 -11.79 18.54 -4.84
C GLN A 111 -10.39 18.41 -5.44
N PRO A 112 -9.45 19.21 -4.95
CA PRO A 112 -8.08 19.06 -5.45
C PRO A 112 -7.43 17.82 -4.87
N PRO A 113 -6.41 17.27 -5.55
CA PRO A 113 -5.62 16.19 -4.96
C PRO A 113 -4.86 16.69 -3.74
N PRO A 114 -4.45 15.78 -2.87
CA PRO A 114 -3.64 16.18 -1.73
C PRO A 114 -2.38 16.92 -2.18
N ALA A 115 -2.03 17.94 -1.42
CA ALA A 115 -0.84 18.70 -1.72
C ALA A 115 0.41 17.88 -1.42
N GLY A 116 1.48 18.19 -2.10
CA GLY A 116 2.78 17.66 -1.72
C GLY A 116 3.28 16.47 -2.48
N ASN A 117 2.59 16.03 -3.52
CA ASN A 117 3.11 14.93 -4.33
C ASN A 117 3.62 15.46 -5.67
N PRO A 118 4.85 15.92 -5.74
CA PRO A 118 5.37 16.53 -6.95
C PRO A 118 5.51 15.55 -8.10
N ALA A 119 5.54 14.26 -7.82
CA ALA A 119 5.65 13.28 -8.87
C ALA A 119 4.30 12.91 -9.47
N ALA A 120 3.24 13.34 -8.84
CA ALA A 120 1.92 13.09 -9.38
C ALA A 120 1.62 13.75 -10.70
N PRO A 121 2.42 14.72 -11.21
CA PRO A 121 2.06 15.34 -12.48
C PRO A 121 1.75 14.36 -13.59
N GLY A 122 2.50 13.29 -13.66
CA GLY A 122 2.21 12.31 -14.68
C GLY A 122 0.88 11.64 -14.48
N LEU A 123 0.55 11.37 -13.24
CA LEU A 123 -0.72 10.76 -12.92
C LEU A 123 -1.89 11.68 -13.19
N ARG A 124 -1.71 12.94 -12.89
CA ARG A 124 -2.81 13.86 -13.12
C ARG A 124 -3.22 13.88 -14.56
N ARG A 125 -2.29 13.77 -15.44
CA ARG A 125 -2.64 13.75 -16.85
C ARG A 125 -3.34 12.49 -17.26
N LEU A 126 -3.03 11.45 -16.61
CA LEU A 126 -3.74 10.21 -16.86
C LEU A 126 -5.13 10.29 -16.37
N LEU A 127 -5.24 11.09 -15.45
CA LEU A 127 -6.52 11.19 -14.83
C LEU A 127 -7.40 12.05 -15.58
N PRO A 128 -6.75 12.53 -15.80
CA PRO A 128 -7.57 13.15 -15.86
C PRO A 128 -8.21 12.87 -16.54
N ARG A 129 -7.98 13.04 -16.65
CA ARG A 129 -8.27 12.77 -16.76
C ARG A 129 -8.46 11.68 -16.49
N LEU A 130 -8.17 11.26 -16.32
CA LEU A 130 -8.16 10.44 -15.61
C LEU A 130 -8.55 10.44 -14.89
N PHE A 131 -8.51 11.26 -14.84
CA PHE A 131 -8.62 11.54 -14.01
C PHE A 131 -9.14 12.17 -14.20
N ARG A 132 -9.31 12.79 -14.89
CA ARG A 132 -9.56 13.49 -14.83
C ARG A 132 -10.41 13.39 -14.94
N GLY A 133 -10.39 13.34 -15.28
CA GLY A 133 -10.96 13.51 -14.87
C GLY A 133 -11.23 13.56 -14.58
N THR A 134 -11.14 13.99 -14.84
CA THR A 134 -11.21 14.14 -14.33
C THR A 134 -10.99 14.40 -14.11
N SER A 135 -10.92 14.95 -14.25
CA SER A 135 -10.51 15.32 -13.91
C SER A 135 -10.12 15.34 -13.76
N ALA A 136 -9.83 15.86 -13.99
CA ALA A 136 -9.26 16.06 -13.82
C ALA A 136 -9.07 15.95 -13.75
#